data_e8729480545c6977088693ab1cbbabc0
#
_entry.id   e8729480545c6977088693ab1cbbabc0
#
_cell.length_a   1.000
_cell.length_b   1.000
_cell.length_c   1.000
_cell.angle_alpha   90.00
_cell.angle_beta   90.00
_cell.angle_gamma   90.00
#
_symmetry.space_group_name_H-M   'P 1'
#
loop_
_entity.id
_entity.type
_entity.pdbx_description
1 polymer ?
#
loop_
_entity_poly.entity_id
_entity_poly.type
_entity_poly.pdbx_seq_one_letter_code
_entity_poly.pdbx_strand_id
1 'polypeptide(L)'
;MLLHGHLENGADKNPNLPFSEFEGNSLSYQEADLLSNQLANKLVSEGLEVGDRFAFLAKNCTEMAIMYYAASKVGAVPVPLNYRLADQEWAYIINDSEAKLIIVRGNEYSDRINQISSELKNIKKYISISLDNSIEKFHDFYDWLSDSSNEKPTLKIHENDDVY
;
A
#
# COMPACT_ATOMS: atom_id res chain seq x y z
N MET A 1 9.08 11.75 -15.96
CA MET A 1 7.65 11.70 -15.50
C MET A 1 7.57 10.68 -14.40
N LEU A 2 7.11 11.05 -13.22
CA LEU A 2 6.93 10.17 -12.09
C LEU A 2 5.88 9.06 -12.37
N LEU A 3 5.98 7.93 -11.68
CA LEU A 3 5.12 6.77 -11.92
C LEU A 3 3.62 7.11 -11.84
N HIS A 4 3.21 7.86 -10.82
CA HIS A 4 1.81 8.27 -10.66
C HIS A 4 1.27 9.12 -11.80
N GLY A 5 2.12 9.87 -12.51
CA GLY A 5 1.71 10.67 -13.67
C GLY A 5 1.15 9.84 -14.84
N HIS A 6 1.52 8.57 -14.94
CA HIS A 6 0.92 7.65 -15.92
C HIS A 6 -0.53 7.32 -15.58
N LEU A 7 -0.83 7.06 -14.29
CA LEU A 7 -2.19 6.80 -13.83
C LEU A 7 -3.07 8.04 -13.95
N GLU A 8 -2.60 9.20 -13.50
CA GLU A 8 -3.30 10.48 -13.58
C GLU A 8 -3.66 10.84 -15.05
N ASN A 9 -2.69 10.69 -15.96
CA ASN A 9 -2.95 10.93 -17.39
C ASN A 9 -3.96 9.92 -17.99
N GLY A 10 -3.98 8.69 -17.51
CA GLY A 10 -5.00 7.70 -17.86
C GLY A 10 -6.38 8.11 -17.36
N ALA A 11 -6.48 8.54 -16.10
CA ALA A 11 -7.71 9.03 -15.48
C ALA A 11 -8.27 10.27 -16.18
N ASP A 12 -7.41 11.21 -16.56
CA ASP A 12 -7.81 12.43 -17.28
C ASP A 12 -8.33 12.14 -18.69
N LYS A 13 -7.67 11.26 -19.44
CA LYS A 13 -8.00 11.00 -20.85
C LYS A 13 -9.06 9.93 -21.04
N ASN A 14 -9.06 8.91 -20.20
CA ASN A 14 -9.86 7.71 -20.36
C ASN A 14 -10.44 7.22 -19.00
N PRO A 15 -11.17 8.07 -18.25
CA PRO A 15 -11.58 7.79 -16.87
C PRO A 15 -12.32 6.47 -16.69
N ASN A 16 -13.14 6.10 -17.68
CA ASN A 16 -14.02 4.93 -17.60
C ASN A 16 -13.41 3.65 -18.22
N LEU A 17 -12.21 3.72 -18.79
CA LEU A 17 -11.56 2.49 -19.30
C LEU A 17 -11.06 1.65 -18.12
N PRO A 18 -11.05 0.30 -18.25
CA PRO A 18 -10.50 -0.57 -17.24
C PRO A 18 -9.00 -0.29 -17.03
N PHE A 19 -8.62 -0.05 -15.78
CA PHE A 19 -7.23 0.00 -15.32
C PHE A 19 -6.75 -1.40 -14.94
N SER A 20 -7.56 -2.16 -14.22
CA SER A 20 -7.27 -3.54 -13.84
C SER A 20 -8.55 -4.39 -13.79
N GLU A 21 -8.39 -5.68 -14.07
CA GLU A 21 -9.40 -6.70 -13.83
C GLU A 21 -8.77 -7.85 -13.04
N PHE A 22 -9.37 -8.18 -11.90
CA PHE A 22 -8.85 -9.22 -11.02
C PHE A 22 -10.00 -9.90 -10.26
N GLU A 23 -10.04 -11.25 -10.31
CA GLU A 23 -11.07 -12.08 -9.64
C GLU A 23 -12.51 -11.61 -9.91
N GLY A 24 -12.80 -11.17 -11.14
CA GLY A 24 -14.12 -10.70 -11.55
C GLY A 24 -14.46 -9.26 -11.16
N ASN A 25 -13.56 -8.57 -10.47
CA ASN A 25 -13.69 -7.16 -10.15
C ASN A 25 -12.89 -6.33 -11.15
N SER A 26 -13.48 -5.26 -11.66
CA SER A 26 -12.83 -4.29 -12.54
C SER A 26 -12.71 -2.97 -11.84
N LEU A 27 -11.58 -2.31 -12.02
CA LEU A 27 -11.31 -0.96 -11.53
C LEU A 27 -10.98 -0.07 -12.73
N SER A 28 -11.68 1.03 -12.92
CA SER A 28 -11.41 2.01 -13.95
C SER A 28 -10.19 2.87 -13.61
N TYR A 29 -9.64 3.60 -14.61
CA TYR A 29 -8.54 4.55 -14.37
C TYR A 29 -8.92 5.62 -13.35
N GLN A 30 -10.14 6.15 -13.40
CA GLN A 30 -10.60 7.16 -12.44
C GLN A 30 -10.67 6.59 -11.02
N GLU A 31 -11.28 5.40 -10.85
CA GLU A 31 -11.36 4.74 -9.54
C GLU A 31 -9.98 4.41 -8.99
N ALA A 32 -9.05 3.94 -9.85
CA ALA A 32 -7.68 3.65 -9.46
C ALA A 32 -6.94 4.92 -9.00
N ASP A 33 -7.13 6.04 -9.70
CA ASP A 33 -6.53 7.31 -9.32
C ASP A 33 -7.07 7.82 -7.98
N LEU A 34 -8.40 7.80 -7.79
CA LEU A 34 -9.03 8.20 -6.53
C LEU A 34 -8.58 7.32 -5.36
N LEU A 35 -8.52 6.00 -5.54
CA LEU A 35 -8.08 5.08 -4.49
C LEU A 35 -6.59 5.27 -4.17
N SER A 36 -5.75 5.53 -5.18
CA SER A 36 -4.34 5.82 -4.95
C SER A 36 -4.12 7.16 -4.24
N ASN A 37 -4.94 8.18 -4.52
CA ASN A 37 -4.94 9.44 -3.78
C ASN A 37 -5.32 9.22 -2.31
N GLN A 38 -6.38 8.44 -2.08
CA GLN A 38 -6.86 8.13 -0.73
C GLN A 38 -5.80 7.40 0.09
N LEU A 39 -5.16 6.37 -0.48
CA LEU A 39 -4.06 5.66 0.18
C LEU A 39 -2.86 6.59 0.41
N ALA A 40 -2.49 7.42 -0.56
CA ALA A 40 -1.39 8.36 -0.43
C ALA A 40 -1.61 9.36 0.73
N ASN A 41 -2.80 9.97 0.80
CA ASN A 41 -3.17 10.85 1.91
C ASN A 41 -3.19 10.11 3.25
N LYS A 42 -3.63 8.84 3.26
CA LYS A 42 -3.62 8.02 4.47
C LYS A 42 -2.20 7.74 4.96
N LEU A 43 -1.28 7.37 4.07
CA LEU A 43 0.13 7.15 4.43
C LEU A 43 0.74 8.40 5.08
N VAL A 44 0.47 9.59 4.54
CA VAL A 44 0.93 10.86 5.13
C VAL A 44 0.30 11.10 6.50
N SER A 45 -1.00 10.86 6.66
CA SER A 45 -1.69 11.03 7.94
C SER A 45 -1.21 10.07 9.03
N GLU A 46 -0.71 8.89 8.64
CA GLU A 46 -0.04 7.93 9.54
C GLU A 46 1.43 8.31 9.84
N GLY A 47 1.90 9.45 9.31
CA GLY A 47 3.22 10.01 9.60
C GLY A 47 4.34 9.50 8.72
N LEU A 48 4.05 8.99 7.52
CA LEU A 48 5.09 8.70 6.55
C LEU A 48 5.55 9.99 5.86
N GLU A 49 6.86 10.15 5.78
CA GLU A 49 7.55 11.22 5.08
C GLU A 49 8.19 10.71 3.79
N VAL A 50 8.67 11.60 2.94
CA VAL A 50 9.43 11.24 1.72
C VAL A 50 10.62 10.36 2.10
N GLY A 51 10.78 9.24 1.41
CA GLY A 51 11.81 8.24 1.68
C GLY A 51 11.45 7.22 2.76
N ASP A 52 10.33 7.37 3.47
CA ASP A 52 9.87 6.36 4.43
C ASP A 52 9.35 5.12 3.72
N ARG A 53 9.56 3.96 4.35
CA ARG A 53 9.18 2.65 3.81
C ARG A 53 7.92 2.13 4.47
N PHE A 54 7.12 1.45 3.67
CA PHE A 54 6.08 0.56 4.16
C PHE A 54 6.18 -0.80 3.48
N ALA A 55 6.01 -1.86 4.24
CA ALA A 55 6.05 -3.21 3.71
C ALA A 55 4.67 -3.64 3.19
N PHE A 56 4.65 -4.50 2.18
CA PHE A 56 3.43 -5.19 1.83
C PHE A 56 3.67 -6.65 1.47
N LEU A 57 2.71 -7.50 1.86
CA LEU A 57 2.74 -8.95 1.65
C LEU A 57 1.42 -9.39 1.01
N ALA A 58 1.46 -9.67 -0.27
CA ALA A 58 0.30 -10.10 -1.03
C ALA A 58 0.72 -11.01 -2.19
N LYS A 59 -0.18 -11.91 -2.60
CA LYS A 59 -0.20 -12.41 -3.98
C LYS A 59 -0.71 -11.29 -4.88
N ASN A 60 -0.59 -11.45 -6.20
CA ASN A 60 -1.09 -10.45 -7.15
C ASN A 60 -2.53 -10.04 -6.82
N CYS A 61 -2.78 -8.75 -6.79
CA CYS A 61 -4.09 -8.14 -6.57
C CYS A 61 -4.08 -6.70 -7.12
N THR A 62 -5.26 -6.13 -7.29
CA THR A 62 -5.41 -4.74 -7.77
C THR A 62 -4.77 -3.75 -6.81
N GLU A 63 -4.95 -3.93 -5.51
CA GLU A 63 -4.44 -3.05 -4.46
C GLU A 63 -2.90 -2.97 -4.47
N MET A 64 -2.21 -4.02 -4.95
CA MET A 64 -0.75 -3.98 -5.10
C MET A 64 -0.31 -2.89 -6.08
N ALA A 65 -0.99 -2.75 -7.22
CA ALA A 65 -0.71 -1.66 -8.16
C ALA A 65 -1.03 -0.29 -7.54
N ILE A 66 -2.14 -0.19 -6.83
CA ILE A 66 -2.54 1.05 -6.13
C ILE A 66 -1.48 1.48 -5.10
N MET A 67 -0.87 0.53 -4.36
CA MET A 67 0.21 0.83 -3.41
C MET A 67 1.41 1.50 -4.07
N TYR A 68 1.84 1.04 -5.26
CA TYR A 68 2.93 1.67 -5.99
C TYR A 68 2.60 3.10 -6.45
N TYR A 69 1.38 3.33 -6.95
CA TYR A 69 0.97 4.67 -7.36
C TYR A 69 0.82 5.61 -6.16
N ALA A 70 0.21 5.14 -5.08
CA ALA A 70 0.09 5.91 -3.84
C ALA A 70 1.46 6.30 -3.27
N ALA A 71 2.39 5.34 -3.21
CA ALA A 71 3.76 5.58 -2.77
C ALA A 71 4.44 6.66 -3.63
N SER A 72 4.34 6.54 -4.97
CA SER A 72 4.89 7.53 -5.89
C SER A 72 4.29 8.93 -5.71
N LYS A 73 3.02 9.06 -5.28
CA LYS A 73 2.36 10.36 -5.04
C LYS A 73 2.91 11.10 -3.82
N VAL A 74 3.48 10.39 -2.86
CA VAL A 74 3.95 10.97 -1.59
C VAL A 74 5.43 10.70 -1.30
N GLY A 75 6.15 10.09 -2.24
CA GLY A 75 7.57 9.80 -2.09
C GLY A 75 7.88 8.72 -1.05
N ALA A 76 6.90 7.90 -0.71
CA ALA A 76 7.12 6.72 0.13
C ALA A 76 7.71 5.57 -0.69
N VAL A 77 8.40 4.65 -0.03
CA VAL A 77 9.05 3.50 -0.68
C VAL A 77 8.33 2.21 -0.31
N PRO A 78 7.63 1.55 -1.26
CA PRO A 78 7.00 0.27 -1.01
C PRO A 78 8.04 -0.86 -0.98
N VAL A 79 7.97 -1.72 0.04
CA VAL A 79 8.85 -2.88 0.21
C VAL A 79 8.04 -4.16 -0.01
N PRO A 80 8.06 -4.73 -1.22
CA PRO A 80 7.32 -5.95 -1.51
C PRO A 80 7.98 -7.17 -0.86
N LEU A 81 7.20 -7.93 -0.10
CA LEU A 81 7.64 -9.18 0.50
C LEU A 81 7.23 -10.36 -0.39
N ASN A 82 8.17 -11.24 -0.68
CA ASN A 82 7.83 -12.46 -1.39
C ASN A 82 7.04 -13.40 -0.47
N TYR A 83 5.82 -13.73 -0.86
CA TYR A 83 4.89 -14.57 -0.08
C TYR A 83 5.37 -16.02 0.14
N ARG A 84 6.43 -16.46 -0.56
CA ARG A 84 7.01 -17.80 -0.44
C ARG A 84 8.11 -17.89 0.64
N LEU A 85 8.51 -16.77 1.21
CA LEU A 85 9.54 -16.74 2.24
C LEU A 85 9.02 -17.27 3.58
N ALA A 86 9.95 -17.67 4.43
CA ALA A 86 9.65 -18.00 5.83
C ALA A 86 9.42 -16.73 6.66
N ASP A 87 8.73 -16.88 7.79
CA ASP A 87 8.35 -15.76 8.66
C ASP A 87 9.58 -14.98 9.16
N GLN A 88 10.67 -15.66 9.46
CA GLN A 88 11.93 -15.03 9.90
C GLN A 88 12.61 -14.22 8.79
N GLU A 89 12.47 -14.64 7.52
CA GLU A 89 12.97 -13.87 6.39
C GLU A 89 12.15 -12.59 6.18
N TRP A 90 10.82 -12.65 6.38
CA TRP A 90 9.97 -11.46 6.40
C TRP A 90 10.36 -10.52 7.52
N ALA A 91 10.54 -11.03 8.75
CA ALA A 91 10.95 -10.23 9.89
C ALA A 91 12.30 -9.51 9.61
N TYR A 92 13.25 -10.21 9.01
CA TYR A 92 14.53 -9.63 8.61
C TYR A 92 14.33 -8.48 7.61
N ILE A 93 13.62 -8.70 6.49
CA ILE A 93 13.42 -7.68 5.45
C ILE A 93 12.67 -6.46 5.99
N ILE A 94 11.60 -6.68 6.79
CA ILE A 94 10.82 -5.62 7.40
C ILE A 94 11.68 -4.76 8.34
N ASN A 95 12.50 -5.38 9.16
CA ASN A 95 13.37 -4.67 10.09
C ASN A 95 14.53 -3.96 9.39
N ASP A 96 15.14 -4.60 8.39
CA ASP A 96 16.27 -4.05 7.61
C ASP A 96 15.83 -2.84 6.79
N SER A 97 14.63 -2.89 6.20
CA SER A 97 14.05 -1.75 5.49
C SER A 97 13.55 -0.64 6.41
N GLU A 98 13.49 -0.85 7.72
CA GLU A 98 12.89 0.07 8.70
C GLU A 98 11.45 0.49 8.34
N ALA A 99 10.68 -0.41 7.74
CA ALA A 99 9.30 -0.14 7.36
C ALA A 99 8.45 0.28 8.56
N LYS A 100 7.66 1.36 8.40
CA LYS A 100 6.84 1.95 9.48
C LYS A 100 5.45 1.35 9.59
N LEU A 101 4.92 0.79 8.51
CA LEU A 101 3.65 0.07 8.50
C LEU A 101 3.71 -1.12 7.54
N ILE A 102 2.77 -2.05 7.68
CA ILE A 102 2.65 -3.21 6.82
C ILE A 102 1.21 -3.39 6.33
N ILE A 103 1.06 -3.65 5.04
CA ILE A 103 -0.22 -4.00 4.40
C ILE A 103 -0.13 -5.45 3.94
N VAL A 104 -1.08 -6.27 4.34
CA VAL A 104 -1.09 -7.72 4.06
C VAL A 104 -2.40 -8.08 3.38
N ARG A 105 -2.40 -9.04 2.46
CA ARG A 105 -3.64 -9.54 1.87
C ARG A 105 -3.95 -10.97 2.33
N GLY A 106 -5.10 -11.11 2.99
CA GLY A 106 -5.70 -12.38 3.42
C GLY A 106 -5.27 -12.84 4.80
N ASN A 107 -6.16 -13.62 5.43
CA ASN A 107 -6.01 -14.08 6.81
C ASN A 107 -4.74 -14.90 7.04
N GLU A 108 -4.40 -15.81 6.11
CA GLU A 108 -3.20 -16.66 6.23
C GLU A 108 -1.93 -15.85 6.52
N TYR A 109 -1.69 -14.80 5.72
CA TYR A 109 -0.49 -13.97 5.90
C TYR A 109 -0.62 -13.01 7.07
N SER A 110 -1.83 -12.51 7.35
CA SER A 110 -2.09 -11.66 8.51
C SER A 110 -1.83 -12.41 9.81
N ASP A 111 -2.26 -13.67 9.93
CA ASP A 111 -1.98 -14.53 11.08
C ASP A 111 -0.48 -14.77 11.27
N ARG A 112 0.25 -15.09 10.19
CA ARG A 112 1.70 -15.32 10.24
C ARG A 112 2.46 -14.05 10.64
N ILE A 113 2.12 -12.89 10.10
CA ILE A 113 2.71 -11.61 10.50
C ILE A 113 2.34 -11.27 11.96
N ASN A 114 1.11 -11.56 12.40
CA ASN A 114 0.72 -11.36 13.79
C ASN A 114 1.57 -12.19 14.77
N GLN A 115 1.91 -13.44 14.42
CA GLN A 115 2.76 -14.32 15.23
C GLN A 115 4.16 -13.76 15.44
N ILE A 116 4.75 -13.11 14.42
CA ILE A 116 6.09 -12.50 14.51
C ILE A 116 6.06 -11.02 14.88
N SER A 117 4.90 -10.44 15.15
CA SER A 117 4.75 -8.99 15.36
C SER A 117 5.59 -8.44 16.51
N SER A 118 5.92 -9.24 17.52
CA SER A 118 6.83 -8.83 18.61
C SER A 118 8.30 -8.66 18.18
N GLU A 119 8.67 -9.19 17.02
CA GLU A 119 10.01 -9.09 16.45
C GLU A 119 10.14 -7.89 15.49
N LEU A 120 9.01 -7.28 15.07
CA LEU A 120 8.96 -6.17 14.11
C LEU A 120 9.15 -4.82 14.83
N LYS A 121 10.38 -4.29 14.77
CA LYS A 121 10.83 -3.18 15.63
C LYS A 121 10.17 -1.84 15.32
N ASN A 122 9.88 -1.55 14.03
CA ASN A 122 9.47 -0.23 13.56
C ASN A 122 8.01 -0.17 13.09
N ILE A 123 7.33 -1.32 12.98
CA ILE A 123 5.95 -1.37 12.51
C ILE A 123 5.01 -0.77 13.57
N LYS A 124 4.35 0.31 13.20
CA LYS A 124 3.38 1.03 14.06
C LYS A 124 1.94 0.69 13.71
N LYS A 125 1.67 0.22 12.48
CA LYS A 125 0.34 -0.07 11.99
C LYS A 125 0.32 -1.33 11.14
N TYR A 126 -0.67 -2.17 11.36
CA TYR A 126 -0.91 -3.43 10.66
C TYR A 126 -2.25 -3.35 9.93
N ILE A 127 -2.25 -3.51 8.61
CA ILE A 127 -3.43 -3.37 7.74
C ILE A 127 -3.62 -4.66 6.98
N SER A 128 -4.87 -5.15 6.88
CA SER A 128 -5.20 -6.33 6.09
C SER A 128 -6.25 -6.03 5.02
N ILE A 129 -5.96 -6.44 3.79
CA ILE A 129 -6.90 -6.47 2.68
C ILE A 129 -7.63 -7.83 2.76
N SER A 130 -8.96 -7.83 2.66
CA SER A 130 -9.79 -9.03 2.74
C SER A 130 -9.64 -9.78 4.08
N LEU A 131 -9.91 -9.07 5.16
CA LEU A 131 -9.91 -9.64 6.51
C LEU A 131 -11.28 -10.27 6.79
N ASP A 132 -11.38 -11.61 6.75
CA ASP A 132 -12.63 -12.32 7.00
C ASP A 132 -12.96 -12.45 8.50
N ASN A 133 -11.92 -12.40 9.35
CA ASN A 133 -12.03 -12.46 10.81
C ASN A 133 -11.17 -11.38 11.44
N SER A 134 -11.57 -10.89 12.60
CA SER A 134 -10.73 -9.94 13.35
C SER A 134 -9.44 -10.65 13.82
N ILE A 135 -8.30 -10.11 13.38
CA ILE A 135 -6.98 -10.52 13.87
C ILE A 135 -6.45 -9.37 14.74
N GLU A 136 -5.99 -9.70 15.92
CA GLU A 136 -5.41 -8.72 16.85
C GLU A 136 -4.35 -7.88 16.13
N LYS A 137 -4.33 -6.57 16.39
CA LYS A 137 -3.48 -5.55 15.76
C LYS A 137 -3.82 -5.15 14.32
N PHE A 138 -4.58 -5.96 13.55
CA PHE A 138 -4.91 -5.65 12.17
C PHE A 138 -6.17 -4.80 12.05
N HIS A 139 -6.10 -3.79 11.17
CA HIS A 139 -7.23 -3.01 10.71
C HIS A 139 -7.61 -3.45 9.29
N ASP A 140 -8.91 -3.47 8.97
CA ASP A 140 -9.34 -3.68 7.59
C ASP A 140 -8.89 -2.52 6.70
N PHE A 141 -8.43 -2.82 5.49
CA PHE A 141 -7.82 -1.86 4.58
C PHE A 141 -8.80 -0.75 4.16
N TYR A 142 -10.02 -1.12 3.79
CA TYR A 142 -11.00 -0.16 3.30
C TYR A 142 -11.61 0.67 4.44
N ASP A 143 -11.84 0.07 5.59
CA ASP A 143 -12.25 0.78 6.80
C ASP A 143 -11.18 1.78 7.24
N TRP A 144 -9.90 1.37 7.20
CA TRP A 144 -8.77 2.24 7.53
C TRP A 144 -8.62 3.40 6.56
N LEU A 145 -8.96 3.23 5.28
CA LEU A 145 -8.94 4.31 4.29
C LEU A 145 -10.15 5.26 4.41
N SER A 146 -11.26 4.82 4.99
CA SER A 146 -12.58 5.48 4.89
C SER A 146 -12.63 6.94 5.34
N ASP A 147 -11.74 7.35 6.26
CA ASP A 147 -11.64 8.71 6.78
C ASP A 147 -10.64 9.60 6.01
N SER A 148 -9.99 9.06 4.96
CA SER A 148 -8.98 9.77 4.20
C SER A 148 -9.54 10.41 2.92
N SER A 149 -9.05 11.60 2.57
CA SER A 149 -9.44 12.29 1.33
C SER A 149 -8.95 11.55 0.10
N ASN A 150 -9.77 11.49 -0.94
CA ASN A 150 -9.40 11.00 -2.27
C ASN A 150 -8.95 12.13 -3.24
N GLU A 151 -8.81 13.35 -2.74
CA GLU A 151 -8.23 14.44 -3.52
C GLU A 151 -6.72 14.22 -3.71
N LYS A 152 -6.19 14.76 -4.79
CA LYS A 152 -4.75 14.66 -5.11
C LYS A 152 -3.91 15.22 -3.95
N PRO A 153 -2.90 14.45 -3.47
CA PRO A 153 -1.97 14.93 -2.44
C PRO A 153 -1.26 16.20 -2.88
N THR A 154 -1.03 17.11 -1.93
CA THR A 154 -0.38 18.41 -2.18
C THR A 154 1.15 18.37 -2.06
N LEU A 155 1.72 17.23 -1.68
CA LEU A 155 3.17 17.04 -1.56
C LEU A 155 3.87 17.19 -2.93
N LYS A 156 4.99 17.91 -2.94
CA LYS A 156 5.83 18.02 -4.14
C LYS A 156 6.90 16.94 -4.08
N ILE A 157 6.81 15.99 -4.98
CA ILE A 157 7.78 14.92 -5.16
C ILE A 157 8.67 15.25 -6.35
N HIS A 158 9.97 15.06 -6.19
CA HIS A 158 10.97 15.29 -7.23
C HIS A 158 11.34 13.96 -7.91
N GLU A 159 11.75 14.03 -9.19
CA GLU A 159 12.14 12.84 -9.96
C GLU A 159 13.37 12.12 -9.39
N ASN A 160 14.13 12.78 -8.51
CA ASN A 160 15.31 12.21 -7.86
C ASN A 160 15.00 11.65 -6.45
N ASP A 161 13.75 11.75 -5.99
CA ASP A 161 13.35 11.13 -4.72
C ASP A 161 13.24 9.62 -4.91
N ASP A 162 13.77 8.85 -3.95
CA ASP A 162 13.64 7.40 -3.95
C ASP A 162 12.18 7.01 -3.73
N VAL A 163 11.57 6.35 -4.71
CA VAL A 163 10.14 5.97 -4.69
C VAL A 163 9.90 4.49 -5.05
N TYR A 164 10.96 3.69 -5.24
CA TYR A 164 10.92 2.24 -5.48
C TYR A 164 12.28 1.56 -5.29
#